data_5cdff1ba39a2203b46e69ba90df64e0a
#
_entry.id   5cdff1ba39a2203b46e69ba90df64e0a
#
_cell.length_a   1.000
_cell.length_b   1.000
_cell.length_c   1.000
_cell.angle_alpha   90.00
_cell.angle_beta   90.00
_cell.angle_gamma   90.00
#
_symmetry.space_group_name_H-M   'P 1'
#
loop_
_entity.id
_entity.type
_entity.pdbx_description
1 polymer ?
#
loop_
_entity_poly.entity_id
_entity_poly.type
_entity_poly.pdbx_seq_one_letter_code
_entity_poly.pdbx_strand_id
1 'polypeptide(L)'
;QYNGGVSVTIDDNLGIKSLVLKKMDSVDDSKETKLEYSMPIKEAWTVFWGGDNELLNYHHIYKNQRFAYDLVITKNGKSANFNHDSNDCFYAYDKDVVSPADGTIIDLENKIHDNDLGVMNKEKPAGNYIVIKHKDDEYSFIAHFKQNSIEKEIGEFIKKGEVIGKCGNSGNSSEPHIHFQVMDRPCLNSC
;
A
#
# COMPACT_ATOMS: atom_id res chain seq x y z
N GLN A 1 -24.47 22.91 -0.01
CA GLN A 1 -23.13 22.71 -0.55
C GLN A 1 -23.05 21.28 -1.07
N TYR A 2 -22.77 21.09 -2.35
CA TYR A 2 -22.70 19.76 -2.97
C TYR A 2 -21.25 19.30 -2.79
N ASN A 3 -21.00 18.26 -1.96
CA ASN A 3 -19.74 17.57 -1.94
C ASN A 3 -19.78 16.48 -3.01
N GLY A 4 -19.09 16.69 -4.10
CA GLY A 4 -19.04 15.74 -5.20
C GLY A 4 -17.68 15.75 -5.89
N GLY A 5 -17.27 14.61 -6.37
CA GLY A 5 -16.06 14.43 -7.18
C GLY A 5 -16.42 14.21 -8.65
N VAL A 6 -15.52 14.62 -9.51
CA VAL A 6 -15.60 14.42 -10.97
C VAL A 6 -14.36 13.67 -11.40
N SER A 7 -14.55 12.50 -12.01
CA SER A 7 -13.48 11.77 -12.70
C SER A 7 -13.69 11.90 -14.21
N VAL A 8 -12.65 12.32 -14.91
CA VAL A 8 -12.65 12.45 -16.37
C VAL A 8 -11.57 11.54 -16.92
N THR A 9 -11.96 10.59 -17.77
CA THR A 9 -11.00 9.80 -18.54
C THR A 9 -10.91 10.39 -19.95
N ILE A 10 -9.70 10.66 -20.40
CA ILE A 10 -9.40 11.25 -21.73
C ILE A 10 -8.80 10.17 -22.59
N ASP A 11 -9.17 10.09 -23.87
CA ASP A 11 -8.55 9.20 -24.86
C ASP A 11 -7.26 9.82 -25.45
N ASP A 12 -6.56 9.05 -26.29
CA ASP A 12 -5.29 9.46 -26.92
C ASP A 12 -5.42 10.69 -27.85
N ASN A 13 -6.65 11.06 -28.23
CA ASN A 13 -6.97 12.23 -29.09
C ASN A 13 -7.48 13.42 -28.27
N LEU A 14 -7.31 13.40 -26.93
CA LEU A 14 -7.83 14.40 -26.00
C LEU A 14 -9.36 14.48 -25.95
N GLY A 15 -10.07 13.46 -26.43
CA GLY A 15 -11.52 13.31 -26.31
C GLY A 15 -11.90 12.77 -24.93
N ILE A 16 -13.04 13.22 -24.40
CA ILE A 16 -13.57 12.67 -23.15
C ILE A 16 -14.11 11.27 -23.41
N LYS A 17 -13.42 10.25 -22.91
CA LYS A 17 -13.84 8.85 -22.98
C LYS A 17 -14.90 8.52 -21.95
N SER A 18 -14.79 9.07 -20.74
CA SER A 18 -15.80 8.92 -19.69
C SER A 18 -15.81 10.13 -18.76
N LEU A 19 -16.99 10.41 -18.21
CA LEU A 19 -17.22 11.41 -17.18
C LEU A 19 -18.03 10.73 -16.07
N VAL A 20 -17.45 10.64 -14.89
CA VAL A 20 -18.12 10.09 -13.70
C VAL A 20 -18.33 11.20 -12.70
N LEU A 21 -19.60 11.45 -12.37
CA LEU A 21 -20.00 12.34 -11.26
C LEU A 21 -20.37 11.46 -10.07
N LYS A 22 -19.69 11.64 -8.95
CA LYS A 22 -19.93 10.87 -7.74
C LYS A 22 -20.20 11.81 -6.57
N LYS A 23 -21.31 11.57 -5.86
CA LYS A 23 -21.53 12.23 -4.57
C LYS A 23 -20.50 11.66 -3.60
N MET A 24 -19.78 12.53 -2.93
CA MET A 24 -18.82 12.12 -1.88
C MET A 24 -19.52 12.29 -0.55
N ASP A 25 -19.67 11.22 0.19
CA ASP A 25 -20.10 11.29 1.57
C ASP A 25 -18.89 11.75 2.41
N SER A 26 -19.09 12.81 3.20
CA SER A 26 -18.09 13.20 4.19
C SER A 26 -18.12 12.14 5.29
N VAL A 27 -17.10 11.30 5.31
CA VAL A 27 -16.89 10.40 6.44
C VAL A 27 -16.14 11.17 7.50
N ASP A 28 -16.81 11.45 8.62
CA ASP A 28 -16.22 12.03 9.81
C ASP A 28 -15.50 10.93 10.63
N ASP A 29 -14.56 10.24 9.98
CA ASP A 29 -13.71 9.21 10.60
C ASP A 29 -12.26 9.70 10.76
N SER A 30 -12.04 11.01 10.79
CA SER A 30 -10.73 11.62 10.92
C SER A 30 -10.17 11.47 12.35
N LYS A 31 -9.88 10.23 12.74
CA LYS A 31 -8.95 10.03 13.85
C LYS A 31 -7.55 10.30 13.30
N GLU A 32 -6.95 11.39 13.76
CA GLU A 32 -5.56 11.67 13.51
C GLU A 32 -4.68 10.63 14.21
N THR A 33 -3.55 10.27 13.59
CA THR A 33 -2.53 9.45 14.23
C THR A 33 -1.92 10.23 15.40
N LYS A 34 -1.62 9.53 16.50
CA LYS A 34 -0.97 10.11 17.68
C LYS A 34 0.54 10.25 17.49
N LEU A 35 1.11 9.42 16.60
CA LEU A 35 2.52 9.41 16.27
C LEU A 35 2.78 10.04 14.91
N GLU A 36 3.99 10.54 14.74
CA GLU A 36 4.49 11.03 13.46
C GLU A 36 5.12 9.89 12.66
N TYR A 37 4.42 9.45 11.62
CA TYR A 37 4.87 8.40 10.71
C TYR A 37 5.62 8.97 9.51
N SER A 38 6.66 8.26 9.05
CA SER A 38 7.18 8.44 7.71
C SER A 38 6.56 7.41 6.76
N MET A 39 6.57 7.69 5.45
CA MET A 39 6.30 6.63 4.48
C MET A 39 7.34 5.51 4.62
N PRO A 40 6.97 4.24 4.41
CA PRO A 40 7.86 3.07 4.60
C PRO A 40 8.87 2.89 3.46
N ILE A 41 9.45 3.97 2.98
CA ILE A 41 10.29 4.05 1.78
C ILE A 41 11.51 4.96 2.00
N LYS A 42 12.63 4.70 1.31
CA LYS A 42 13.86 5.50 1.41
C LYS A 42 14.00 6.57 0.33
N GLU A 43 13.41 6.32 -0.84
CA GLU A 43 13.52 7.20 -2.01
C GLU A 43 12.14 7.77 -2.40
N ALA A 44 12.08 8.58 -3.43
CA ALA A 44 10.81 9.13 -3.90
C ALA A 44 9.97 8.05 -4.60
N TRP A 45 8.76 7.84 -4.09
CA TRP A 45 7.75 6.96 -4.66
C TRP A 45 6.50 7.77 -5.02
N THR A 46 5.71 7.23 -5.93
CA THR A 46 4.42 7.78 -6.33
C THR A 46 3.32 7.13 -5.51
N VAL A 47 2.44 7.92 -4.93
CA VAL A 47 1.17 7.43 -4.37
C VAL A 47 0.27 7.10 -5.55
N PHE A 48 0.03 5.82 -5.78
CA PHE A 48 -0.86 5.35 -6.84
C PHE A 48 -2.32 5.38 -6.38
N TRP A 49 -2.57 4.84 -5.17
CA TRP A 49 -3.83 4.98 -4.45
C TRP A 49 -3.56 5.58 -3.07
N GLY A 50 -4.34 6.57 -2.68
CA GLY A 50 -4.24 7.23 -1.38
C GLY A 50 -5.12 8.48 -1.34
N GLY A 51 -5.60 8.82 -0.16
CA GLY A 51 -6.48 9.96 0.04
C GLY A 51 -7.78 9.56 0.76
N ASP A 52 -8.60 10.56 0.97
CA ASP A 52 -9.80 10.53 1.83
C ASP A 52 -11.11 10.33 1.07
N ASN A 53 -11.05 9.87 -0.18
CA ASN A 53 -12.23 9.67 -1.00
C ASN A 53 -12.04 8.58 -2.05
N GLU A 54 -13.12 8.01 -2.55
CA GLU A 54 -13.14 6.89 -3.49
C GLU A 54 -12.55 7.19 -4.87
N LEU A 55 -12.42 8.46 -5.28
CA LEU A 55 -11.86 8.82 -6.57
C LEU A 55 -10.35 8.78 -6.57
N LEU A 56 -9.74 9.09 -5.40
CA LEU A 56 -8.30 9.09 -5.21
C LEU A 56 -7.80 7.78 -4.59
N ASN A 57 -8.71 7.03 -3.92
CA ASN A 57 -8.34 5.86 -3.15
C ASN A 57 -9.46 4.81 -3.20
N TYR A 58 -9.28 3.74 -3.98
CA TYR A 58 -10.29 2.68 -4.05
C TYR A 58 -10.46 1.94 -2.72
N HIS A 59 -9.45 1.96 -1.84
CA HIS A 59 -9.55 1.40 -0.49
C HIS A 59 -10.56 2.12 0.40
N HIS A 60 -10.93 3.36 0.06
CA HIS A 60 -11.81 4.20 0.89
C HIS A 60 -13.17 3.57 1.17
N ILE A 61 -13.67 2.71 0.28
CA ILE A 61 -14.95 1.97 0.48
C ILE A 61 -14.82 0.88 1.55
N TYR A 62 -13.60 0.42 1.85
CA TYR A 62 -13.35 -0.62 2.84
C TYR A 62 -12.94 0.03 4.16
N LYS A 63 -13.79 -0.09 5.19
CA LYS A 63 -13.56 0.59 6.48
C LYS A 63 -12.20 0.30 7.10
N ASN A 64 -11.73 -0.95 6.99
CA ASN A 64 -10.45 -1.41 7.54
C ASN A 64 -9.21 -0.99 6.74
N GLN A 65 -9.39 -0.43 5.53
CA GLN A 65 -8.30 0.01 4.64
C GLN A 65 -8.49 1.45 4.14
N ARG A 66 -9.48 2.16 4.67
CA ARG A 66 -9.97 3.45 4.16
C ARG A 66 -8.89 4.48 3.87
N PHE A 67 -7.85 4.54 4.70
CA PHE A 67 -6.75 5.48 4.60
C PHE A 67 -5.43 4.82 4.17
N ALA A 68 -5.51 3.64 3.54
CA ALA A 68 -4.34 2.97 3.03
C ALA A 68 -3.74 3.71 1.82
N TYR A 69 -2.46 3.48 1.61
CA TYR A 69 -1.69 3.94 0.46
C TYR A 69 -1.14 2.75 -0.29
N ASP A 70 -1.26 2.77 -1.64
CA ASP A 70 -0.48 1.92 -2.51
C ASP A 70 0.61 2.76 -3.17
N LEU A 71 1.85 2.33 -2.97
CA LEU A 71 3.06 3.07 -3.32
C LEU A 71 3.82 2.34 -4.43
N VAL A 72 4.10 3.05 -5.52
CA VAL A 72 4.87 2.55 -6.67
C VAL A 72 6.05 3.49 -6.98
N ILE A 73 7.04 3.02 -7.73
CA ILE A 73 8.04 3.91 -8.33
C ILE A 73 7.67 4.13 -9.80
N THR A 74 7.63 5.39 -10.22
CA THR A 74 7.36 5.74 -11.61
C THR A 74 8.53 6.50 -12.23
N LYS A 75 8.79 6.24 -13.53
CA LYS A 75 9.71 7.03 -14.37
C LYS A 75 8.97 7.40 -15.65
N ASN A 76 8.89 8.70 -15.93
CA ASN A 76 8.13 9.22 -17.05
C ASN A 76 6.66 8.73 -17.08
N GLY A 77 6.03 8.67 -15.88
CA GLY A 77 4.64 8.25 -15.72
C GLY A 77 4.37 6.75 -15.88
N LYS A 78 5.40 5.90 -15.96
CA LYS A 78 5.28 4.43 -16.06
C LYS A 78 5.89 3.76 -14.84
N SER A 79 5.25 2.69 -14.33
CA SER A 79 5.73 1.89 -13.20
C SER A 79 6.79 0.86 -13.60
N ALA A 80 6.92 0.56 -14.90
CA ALA A 80 7.86 -0.41 -15.43
C ALA A 80 8.60 0.09 -16.67
N ASN A 81 9.66 -0.62 -17.07
CA ASN A 81 10.32 -0.42 -18.35
C ASN A 81 9.49 -1.00 -19.53
N PHE A 82 10.01 -0.93 -20.77
CA PHE A 82 9.27 -1.31 -21.97
C PHE A 82 8.90 -2.80 -22.07
N ASN A 83 9.64 -3.69 -21.42
CA ASN A 83 9.38 -5.14 -21.41
C ASN A 83 8.68 -5.49 -20.12
N HIS A 84 7.35 -5.55 -20.13
CA HIS A 84 6.51 -5.86 -18.96
C HIS A 84 6.28 -7.38 -18.82
N ASP A 85 7.30 -8.21 -18.88
CA ASP A 85 7.18 -9.66 -18.90
C ASP A 85 7.53 -10.35 -17.56
N SER A 86 8.08 -9.60 -16.61
CA SER A 86 8.40 -10.09 -15.27
C SER A 86 8.37 -9.00 -14.21
N ASN A 87 8.33 -9.39 -12.93
CA ASN A 87 8.35 -8.46 -11.81
C ASN A 87 9.60 -7.57 -11.81
N ASP A 88 10.76 -8.07 -12.26
CA ASP A 88 12.03 -7.34 -12.33
C ASP A 88 11.98 -6.13 -13.29
N CYS A 89 11.00 -6.08 -14.17
CA CYS A 89 10.78 -4.93 -15.06
C CYS A 89 10.18 -3.72 -14.34
N PHE A 90 9.63 -3.90 -13.15
CA PHE A 90 9.00 -2.83 -12.36
C PHE A 90 10.02 -2.13 -11.48
N TYR A 91 9.97 -0.80 -11.46
CA TYR A 91 10.96 0.01 -10.74
C TYR A 91 10.87 -0.14 -9.21
N ALA A 92 9.71 -0.50 -8.68
CA ALA A 92 9.48 -0.74 -7.26
C ALA A 92 9.95 -2.11 -6.79
N TYR A 93 10.04 -3.12 -7.69
CA TYR A 93 10.41 -4.48 -7.31
C TYR A 93 11.81 -4.55 -6.70
N ASP A 94 11.95 -5.35 -5.65
CA ASP A 94 13.21 -5.56 -4.90
C ASP A 94 13.78 -4.30 -4.21
N LYS A 95 13.00 -3.22 -4.12
CA LYS A 95 13.39 -2.01 -3.39
C LYS A 95 13.23 -2.17 -1.89
N ASP A 96 14.13 -1.56 -1.12
CA ASP A 96 14.08 -1.57 0.33
C ASP A 96 12.81 -0.91 0.85
N VAL A 97 12.15 -1.60 1.78
CA VAL A 97 11.04 -1.10 2.57
C VAL A 97 11.50 -0.91 4.00
N VAL A 98 11.13 0.22 4.61
CA VAL A 98 11.61 0.59 5.93
C VAL A 98 10.47 0.76 6.94
N SER A 99 10.79 0.65 8.23
CA SER A 99 9.81 0.91 9.28
C SER A 99 9.37 2.38 9.30
N PRO A 100 8.06 2.67 9.33
CA PRO A 100 7.55 4.04 9.33
C PRO A 100 7.70 4.75 10.69
N ALA A 101 7.86 4.01 11.79
CA ALA A 101 8.07 4.51 13.15
C ALA A 101 8.74 3.42 14.01
N ASP A 102 9.23 3.79 15.19
CA ASP A 102 9.74 2.84 16.18
C ASP A 102 8.61 1.90 16.63
N GLY A 103 8.90 0.60 16.77
CA GLY A 103 7.89 -0.36 17.23
C GLY A 103 8.39 -1.79 17.32
N THR A 104 7.50 -2.68 17.70
CA THR A 104 7.76 -4.12 17.82
C THR A 104 6.94 -4.88 16.79
N ILE A 105 7.57 -5.79 16.07
CA ILE A 105 6.88 -6.68 15.13
C ILE A 105 6.01 -7.65 15.93
N ILE A 106 4.71 -7.68 15.61
CA ILE A 106 3.75 -8.56 16.33
C ILE A 106 3.17 -9.65 15.43
N ASP A 107 3.26 -9.49 14.11
CA ASP A 107 2.82 -10.48 13.14
C ASP A 107 3.55 -10.29 11.81
N LEU A 108 3.81 -11.36 11.07
CA LEU A 108 4.39 -11.34 9.74
C LEU A 108 4.10 -12.63 8.96
N GLU A 109 4.07 -12.51 7.64
CA GLU A 109 4.13 -13.63 6.68
C GLU A 109 5.26 -13.36 5.68
N ASN A 110 6.02 -14.37 5.31
CA ASN A 110 7.22 -14.20 4.46
C ASN A 110 7.41 -15.29 3.39
N LYS A 111 6.46 -16.24 3.28
CA LYS A 111 6.61 -17.45 2.45
C LYS A 111 5.74 -17.45 1.20
N ILE A 112 4.88 -16.46 1.02
CA ILE A 112 3.99 -16.39 -0.13
C ILE A 112 4.81 -16.02 -1.38
N HIS A 113 4.66 -16.79 -2.44
CA HIS A 113 5.32 -16.51 -3.72
C HIS A 113 4.86 -15.18 -4.30
N ASP A 114 5.79 -14.47 -4.95
CA ASP A 114 5.42 -13.34 -5.81
C ASP A 114 4.57 -13.85 -6.97
N ASN A 115 3.54 -13.10 -7.30
CA ASN A 115 2.62 -13.47 -8.39
C ASN A 115 3.30 -13.33 -9.76
N ASP A 116 2.83 -14.09 -10.73
CA ASP A 116 2.98 -13.72 -12.12
C ASP A 116 2.19 -12.43 -12.39
N LEU A 117 2.66 -11.61 -13.32
CA LEU A 117 2.04 -10.32 -13.62
C LEU A 117 0.57 -10.46 -13.99
N GLY A 118 -0.29 -9.67 -13.36
CA GLY A 118 -1.73 -9.69 -13.55
C GLY A 118 -2.47 -10.86 -12.90
N VAL A 119 -1.76 -11.79 -12.26
CA VAL A 119 -2.35 -12.95 -11.55
C VAL A 119 -2.32 -12.68 -10.05
N MET A 120 -3.48 -12.37 -9.47
CA MET A 120 -3.59 -12.03 -8.05
C MET A 120 -3.93 -13.25 -7.19
N ASN A 121 -3.28 -13.40 -6.05
CA ASN A 121 -3.59 -14.43 -5.04
C ASN A 121 -4.69 -13.94 -4.09
N LYS A 122 -5.94 -14.29 -4.39
CA LYS A 122 -7.10 -13.88 -3.59
C LYS A 122 -7.30 -14.70 -2.31
N GLU A 123 -6.65 -15.86 -2.18
CA GLU A 123 -6.73 -16.71 -0.98
C GLU A 123 -5.85 -16.16 0.15
N LYS A 124 -4.77 -15.48 -0.21
CA LYS A 124 -3.83 -14.82 0.70
C LYS A 124 -3.68 -13.34 0.32
N PRO A 125 -4.73 -12.52 0.48
CA PRO A 125 -4.76 -11.18 -0.12
C PRO A 125 -3.66 -10.25 0.38
N ALA A 126 -3.20 -10.36 1.61
CA ALA A 126 -2.08 -9.59 2.14
C ALA A 126 -0.72 -9.99 1.53
N GLY A 127 -0.59 -11.21 0.98
CA GLY A 127 0.70 -11.76 0.56
C GLY A 127 1.67 -11.85 1.73
N ASN A 128 2.92 -11.46 1.51
CA ASN A 128 3.88 -11.28 2.59
C ASN A 128 3.67 -9.91 3.23
N TYR A 129 3.67 -9.86 4.55
CA TYR A 129 3.35 -8.63 5.29
C TYR A 129 4.08 -8.54 6.62
N ILE A 130 4.10 -7.36 7.20
CA ILE A 130 4.52 -7.10 8.58
C ILE A 130 3.45 -6.25 9.27
N VAL A 131 3.14 -6.60 10.52
CA VAL A 131 2.39 -5.76 11.47
C VAL A 131 3.34 -5.29 12.56
N ILE A 132 3.42 -3.97 12.74
CA ILE A 132 4.27 -3.35 13.76
C ILE A 132 3.37 -2.70 14.79
N LYS A 133 3.54 -3.04 16.08
CA LYS A 133 2.93 -2.32 17.20
C LYS A 133 3.80 -1.15 17.59
N HIS A 134 3.24 0.05 17.56
CA HIS A 134 3.86 1.30 18.00
C HIS A 134 3.38 1.70 19.41
N LYS A 135 3.83 2.86 19.89
CA LYS A 135 3.28 3.49 21.10
C LYS A 135 1.79 3.83 20.90
N ASP A 136 1.11 4.13 22.01
CA ASP A 136 -0.27 4.64 22.05
C ASP A 136 -1.30 3.72 21.37
N ASP A 137 -0.97 2.40 21.28
CA ASP A 137 -1.79 1.36 20.63
C ASP A 137 -2.15 1.69 19.17
N GLU A 138 -1.18 2.22 18.45
CA GLU A 138 -1.21 2.36 16.99
C GLU A 138 -0.39 1.24 16.34
N TYR A 139 -0.80 0.85 15.14
CA TYR A 139 -0.21 -0.27 14.40
C TYR A 139 0.02 0.12 12.95
N SER A 140 1.19 -0.24 12.40
CA SER A 140 1.41 -0.21 10.96
C SER A 140 1.17 -1.58 10.36
N PHE A 141 0.51 -1.62 9.22
CA PHE A 141 0.43 -2.78 8.35
C PHE A 141 1.07 -2.43 7.01
N ILE A 142 2.04 -3.24 6.61
CA ILE A 142 2.77 -3.08 5.36
C ILE A 142 2.72 -4.43 4.64
N ALA A 143 2.31 -4.45 3.37
CA ALA A 143 2.04 -5.68 2.64
C ALA A 143 2.64 -5.73 1.24
N HIS A 144 2.55 -6.92 0.62
CA HIS A 144 3.05 -7.27 -0.70
C HIS A 144 4.57 -7.33 -0.79
N PHE A 145 5.23 -7.65 0.33
CA PHE A 145 6.68 -7.89 0.31
C PHE A 145 7.06 -9.04 -0.61
N LYS A 146 8.29 -8.97 -1.14
CA LYS A 146 8.92 -10.03 -1.90
C LYS A 146 9.10 -11.27 -1.03
N GLN A 147 8.87 -12.44 -1.60
CA GLN A 147 9.04 -13.71 -0.91
C GLN A 147 10.43 -13.82 -0.28
N ASN A 148 10.48 -14.24 0.99
CA ASN A 148 11.70 -14.43 1.78
C ASN A 148 12.58 -13.18 1.95
N SER A 149 12.05 -11.98 1.73
CA SER A 149 12.82 -10.75 1.87
C SER A 149 12.77 -10.11 3.25
N ILE A 150 11.87 -10.56 4.11
CA ILE A 150 11.74 -10.09 5.49
C ILE A 150 12.77 -10.82 6.34
N GLU A 151 13.82 -10.10 6.77
CA GLU A 151 14.91 -10.62 7.63
C GLU A 151 14.67 -10.24 9.10
N LYS A 152 13.41 -10.25 9.52
CA LYS A 152 12.95 -9.84 10.84
C LYS A 152 12.11 -10.94 11.48
N GLU A 153 12.00 -10.91 12.82
CA GLU A 153 11.25 -11.89 13.59
C GLU A 153 10.14 -11.24 14.43
N ILE A 154 9.10 -12.02 14.74
CA ILE A 154 8.05 -11.58 15.67
C ILE A 154 8.67 -11.37 17.05
N GLY A 155 8.34 -10.23 17.68
CA GLY A 155 8.91 -9.78 18.95
C GLY A 155 10.15 -8.89 18.80
N GLU A 156 10.73 -8.76 17.61
CA GLU A 156 11.86 -7.87 17.37
C GLU A 156 11.43 -6.40 17.43
N PHE A 157 12.19 -5.59 18.16
CA PHE A 157 12.02 -4.13 18.18
C PHE A 157 12.82 -3.52 17.02
N ILE A 158 12.17 -2.70 16.23
CA ILE A 158 12.74 -2.02 15.08
C ILE A 158 12.64 -0.50 15.22
N LYS A 159 13.58 0.21 14.63
CA LYS A 159 13.62 1.67 14.63
C LYS A 159 13.03 2.25 13.34
N LYS A 160 12.49 3.45 13.42
CA LYS A 160 12.07 4.24 12.26
C LYS A 160 13.19 4.33 11.24
N GLY A 161 12.89 4.01 9.97
CA GLY A 161 13.85 4.01 8.87
C GLY A 161 14.72 2.76 8.74
N GLU A 162 14.61 1.80 9.66
CA GLU A 162 15.30 0.50 9.57
C GLU A 162 14.68 -0.35 8.46
N VAL A 163 15.52 -1.04 7.66
CA VAL A 163 15.05 -1.93 6.60
C VAL A 163 14.36 -3.14 7.20
N ILE A 164 13.16 -3.44 6.73
CA ILE A 164 12.31 -4.54 7.22
C ILE A 164 12.01 -5.60 6.16
N GLY A 165 12.35 -5.32 4.91
CA GLY A 165 12.13 -6.23 3.78
C GLY A 165 12.22 -5.50 2.45
N LYS A 166 11.77 -6.14 1.38
CA LYS A 166 11.81 -5.61 0.03
C LYS A 166 10.43 -5.64 -0.64
N CYS A 167 10.15 -4.65 -1.48
CA CYS A 167 8.94 -4.60 -2.28
C CYS A 167 8.86 -5.81 -3.22
N GLY A 168 7.73 -6.49 -3.22
CA GLY A 168 7.40 -7.63 -4.07
C GLY A 168 6.08 -7.47 -4.79
N ASN A 169 5.52 -8.60 -5.20
CA ASN A 169 4.22 -8.72 -5.88
C ASN A 169 3.41 -9.89 -5.32
N SER A 170 3.44 -10.10 -4.02
CA SER A 170 2.72 -11.21 -3.39
C SER A 170 1.31 -10.82 -2.97
N GLY A 171 0.39 -11.78 -2.93
CA GLY A 171 -0.98 -11.53 -2.47
C GLY A 171 -1.94 -11.00 -3.53
N ASN A 172 -2.91 -10.18 -3.13
CA ASN A 172 -3.88 -9.55 -4.05
C ASN A 172 -3.25 -8.31 -4.73
N SER A 173 -2.15 -8.52 -5.42
CA SER A 173 -1.32 -7.53 -6.09
C SER A 173 -1.16 -7.88 -7.56
N SER A 174 -1.45 -6.95 -8.46
CA SER A 174 -1.35 -7.14 -9.91
C SER A 174 0.02 -6.73 -10.47
N GLU A 175 0.73 -5.85 -9.77
CA GLU A 175 2.08 -5.39 -10.10
C GLU A 175 2.85 -5.03 -8.81
N PRO A 176 4.18 -5.04 -8.84
CA PRO A 176 5.00 -4.69 -7.67
C PRO A 176 4.68 -3.31 -7.08
N HIS A 177 4.22 -3.31 -5.84
CA HIS A 177 3.93 -2.11 -5.05
C HIS A 177 3.98 -2.41 -3.55
N ILE A 178 3.91 -1.40 -2.72
CA ILE A 178 3.76 -1.52 -1.27
C ILE A 178 2.42 -0.94 -0.85
N HIS A 179 1.61 -1.78 -0.19
CA HIS A 179 0.44 -1.35 0.54
C HIS A 179 0.86 -0.94 1.95
N PHE A 180 0.47 0.26 2.40
CA PHE A 180 0.76 0.78 3.73
C PHE A 180 -0.47 1.42 4.36
N GLN A 181 -0.74 1.08 5.62
CA GLN A 181 -1.77 1.73 6.43
C GLN A 181 -1.37 1.79 7.91
N VAL A 182 -1.94 2.77 8.62
CA VAL A 182 -1.91 2.87 10.09
C VAL A 182 -3.29 2.48 10.63
N MET A 183 -3.32 1.71 11.72
CA MET A 183 -4.51 1.13 12.29
C MET A 183 -4.58 1.40 13.80
N ASP A 184 -5.79 1.43 14.37
CA ASP A 184 -6.05 1.55 15.80
C ASP A 184 -6.14 0.19 16.52
N ARG A 185 -5.99 -0.93 15.78
CA ARG A 185 -5.99 -2.31 16.29
C ARG A 185 -5.25 -3.24 15.34
N PRO A 186 -4.67 -4.36 15.82
CA PRO A 186 -3.86 -5.26 14.99
C PRO A 186 -4.69 -6.26 14.16
N CYS A 187 -5.92 -5.95 13.79
CA CYS A 187 -6.81 -6.87 13.09
C CYS A 187 -6.95 -6.45 11.62
N LEU A 188 -6.54 -7.35 10.70
CA LEU A 188 -6.69 -7.16 9.25
C LEU A 188 -8.08 -7.52 8.75
N ASN A 189 -8.81 -8.35 9.48
CA ASN A 189 -10.19 -8.72 9.18
C ASN A 189 -11.13 -7.87 10.05
N SER A 190 -12.21 -7.39 9.44
CA SER A 190 -13.28 -6.66 10.15
C SER A 190 -13.76 -7.48 11.36
N CYS A 191 -13.38 -7.03 12.54
CA CYS A 191 -14.03 -7.47 13.76
C CYS A 191 -15.36 -6.74 13.91
#